data_f404819257a65919cb385d3cc70324d3
#
_entry.id   f404819257a65919cb385d3cc70324d3
#
_cell.length_a   1.000
_cell.length_b   1.000
_cell.length_c   1.000
_cell.angle_alpha   90.00
_cell.angle_beta   90.00
_cell.angle_gamma   90.00
#
_symmetry.space_group_name_H-M   'P 1'
#
loop_
_entity.id
_entity.type
_entity.pdbx_description
1 polymer ?
#
loop_
_entity_poly.entity_id
_entity_poly.type
_entity_poly.pdbx_seq_one_letter_code
_entity_poly.pdbx_strand_id
1 'polypeptide(L)'
;EKGHPLFFITMIDHTIFFRECFRRDRQYAKTIRTQLVVFFAHLLFFRDPQREPPREQGLLAPADGTVVRIDEIFEDRFLHEQAVRIRIFLSIFDVHTTRAPLAGIIKYQDYAKGKFLNALRKDAFDHNESNWIGIENRARRVLVRQLTGAIARRIYSDVAIGQVMGRGEKLGMICYGSGVEVCVPRRMFRAN
;
A
#
# COMPACT_ATOMS: atom_id res chain seq x y z
N GLU A 1 -65.80 29.46 -30.69
CA GLU A 1 -64.34 29.48 -30.85
C GLU A 1 -63.74 28.39 -29.99
N LYS A 2 -63.33 27.28 -30.64
CA LYS A 2 -62.72 26.14 -29.97
C LYS A 2 -61.19 26.33 -30.06
N GLY A 3 -60.57 26.69 -28.95
CA GLY A 3 -59.10 26.76 -28.82
C GLY A 3 -58.49 25.39 -29.08
N HIS A 4 -57.51 25.36 -30.02
CA HIS A 4 -56.82 24.14 -30.49
C HIS A 4 -56.07 23.43 -29.35
N PRO A 5 -56.32 22.15 -29.09
CA PRO A 5 -55.59 21.37 -28.08
C PRO A 5 -54.12 21.13 -28.41
N LEU A 6 -53.71 21.42 -29.67
CA LEU A 6 -52.32 21.23 -30.14
C LEU A 6 -51.29 22.16 -29.50
N PHE A 7 -51.72 23.35 -29.03
CA PHE A 7 -50.78 24.31 -28.40
C PHE A 7 -50.36 23.92 -26.97
N PHE A 8 -51.20 23.18 -26.29
CA PHE A 8 -50.89 22.68 -24.94
C PHE A 8 -49.96 21.48 -24.96
N ILE A 9 -50.06 20.62 -25.96
CA ILE A 9 -49.22 19.40 -26.05
C ILE A 9 -47.78 19.79 -26.40
N THR A 10 -47.53 20.76 -27.25
CA THR A 10 -46.19 21.24 -27.61
C THR A 10 -45.48 21.93 -26.45
N MET A 11 -46.17 22.65 -25.57
CA MET A 11 -45.53 23.28 -24.38
C MET A 11 -45.16 22.26 -23.33
N ILE A 12 -45.93 21.18 -23.17
CA ILE A 12 -45.62 20.11 -22.22
C ILE A 12 -44.39 19.32 -22.70
N ASP A 13 -44.26 19.03 -24.00
CA ASP A 13 -43.10 18.34 -24.58
C ASP A 13 -41.82 19.16 -24.42
N HIS A 14 -41.87 20.46 -24.62
CA HIS A 14 -40.69 21.31 -24.41
C HIS A 14 -40.23 21.36 -22.96
N THR A 15 -41.20 21.40 -22.02
CA THR A 15 -40.88 21.42 -20.57
C THR A 15 -40.30 20.07 -20.09
N ILE A 16 -40.78 18.97 -20.62
CA ILE A 16 -40.29 17.62 -20.32
C ILE A 16 -38.90 17.46 -20.93
N PHE A 17 -38.69 17.88 -22.20
CA PHE A 17 -37.40 17.85 -22.88
C PHE A 17 -36.35 18.69 -22.14
N PHE A 18 -36.67 19.91 -21.74
CA PHE A 18 -35.74 20.75 -20.95
C PHE A 18 -35.43 20.14 -19.57
N ARG A 19 -36.42 19.56 -18.89
CA ARG A 19 -36.18 18.87 -17.63
C ARG A 19 -35.29 17.64 -17.79
N GLU A 20 -35.44 16.88 -18.84
CA GLU A 20 -34.58 15.72 -19.10
C GLU A 20 -33.16 16.13 -19.51
N CYS A 21 -32.98 17.15 -20.33
CA CYS A 21 -31.67 17.73 -20.62
C CYS A 21 -30.97 18.22 -19.35
N PHE A 22 -31.64 19.02 -18.53
CA PHE A 22 -31.06 19.51 -17.26
C PHE A 22 -30.75 18.38 -16.27
N ARG A 23 -31.57 17.33 -16.21
CA ARG A 23 -31.33 16.15 -15.38
C ARG A 23 -30.10 15.37 -15.90
N ARG A 24 -29.97 15.25 -17.21
CA ARG A 24 -28.85 14.57 -17.88
C ARG A 24 -27.55 15.31 -17.66
N ASP A 25 -27.54 16.62 -17.77
CA ASP A 25 -26.35 17.45 -17.49
C ASP A 25 -25.90 17.34 -16.02
N ARG A 26 -26.83 17.35 -15.07
CA ARG A 26 -26.50 17.14 -13.65
C ARG A 26 -25.93 15.74 -13.39
N GLN A 27 -26.43 14.74 -14.09
CA GLN A 27 -25.93 13.37 -13.95
C GLN A 27 -24.53 13.24 -14.53
N TYR A 28 -24.25 13.84 -15.71
CA TYR A 28 -22.92 13.90 -16.26
C TYR A 28 -21.94 14.66 -15.36
N ALA A 29 -22.34 15.79 -14.81
CA ALA A 29 -21.51 16.55 -13.89
C ALA A 29 -21.18 15.74 -12.60
N LYS A 30 -22.13 14.99 -12.07
CA LYS A 30 -21.89 14.09 -10.92
C LYS A 30 -20.90 12.98 -11.29
N THR A 31 -21.09 12.35 -12.45
CA THR A 31 -20.19 11.28 -12.93
C THR A 31 -18.77 11.78 -13.12
N ILE A 32 -18.60 12.93 -13.78
CA ILE A 32 -17.28 13.55 -13.97
C ILE A 32 -16.63 13.88 -12.62
N ARG A 33 -17.37 14.46 -11.66
CA ARG A 33 -16.84 14.74 -10.33
C ARG A 33 -16.39 13.49 -9.61
N THR A 34 -17.19 12.41 -9.66
CA THR A 34 -16.83 11.13 -9.05
C THR A 34 -15.57 10.55 -9.69
N GLN A 35 -15.48 10.58 -11.01
CA GLN A 35 -14.29 10.11 -11.73
C GLN A 35 -13.04 10.92 -11.37
N LEU A 36 -13.15 12.25 -11.26
CA LEU A 36 -12.06 13.10 -10.83
C LEU A 36 -11.61 12.78 -9.39
N VAL A 37 -12.55 12.61 -8.45
CA VAL A 37 -12.23 12.21 -7.08
C VAL A 37 -11.49 10.88 -7.05
N VAL A 38 -12.00 9.88 -7.77
CA VAL A 38 -11.35 8.56 -7.87
C VAL A 38 -9.96 8.68 -8.50
N PHE A 39 -9.81 9.46 -9.56
CA PHE A 39 -8.53 9.70 -10.22
C PHE A 39 -7.50 10.34 -9.27
N PHE A 40 -7.88 11.42 -8.57
CA PHE A 40 -6.99 12.06 -7.60
C PHE A 40 -6.66 11.16 -6.41
N ALA A 41 -7.62 10.35 -5.93
CA ALA A 41 -7.37 9.36 -4.89
C ALA A 41 -6.32 8.32 -5.34
N HIS A 42 -6.37 7.87 -6.60
CA HIS A 42 -5.34 6.99 -7.16
C HIS A 42 -3.98 7.67 -7.24
N LEU A 43 -3.90 8.91 -7.71
CA LEU A 43 -2.64 9.65 -7.76
C LEU A 43 -2.01 9.82 -6.37
N LEU A 44 -2.84 10.11 -5.36
CA LEU A 44 -2.38 10.21 -3.97
C LEU A 44 -1.89 8.86 -3.43
N PHE A 45 -2.61 7.78 -3.74
CA PHE A 45 -2.25 6.45 -3.26
C PHE A 45 -0.92 5.96 -3.86
N PHE A 46 -0.76 6.11 -5.18
CA PHE A 46 0.44 5.64 -5.90
C PHE A 46 1.61 6.63 -5.88
N ARG A 47 1.54 7.67 -5.04
CA ARG A 47 2.66 8.60 -4.91
C ARG A 47 3.91 7.89 -4.38
N ASP A 48 5.05 8.24 -4.94
CA ASP A 48 6.35 7.75 -4.51
C ASP A 48 7.29 8.96 -4.28
N PRO A 49 7.16 9.64 -3.12
CA PRO A 49 7.97 10.78 -2.83
C PRO A 49 9.44 10.38 -2.73
N GLN A 50 10.31 11.15 -3.34
CA GLN A 50 11.74 11.00 -3.17
C GLN A 50 12.11 11.29 -1.72
N ARG A 51 12.89 10.39 -1.12
CA ARG A 51 13.37 10.51 0.27
C ARG A 51 14.85 10.30 0.31
N GLU A 52 15.55 11.26 0.86
CA GLU A 52 16.96 11.11 1.16
C GLU A 52 17.12 10.37 2.49
N PRO A 53 17.83 9.23 2.51
CA PRO A 53 18.10 8.53 3.76
C PRO A 53 18.96 9.43 4.67
N PRO A 54 18.65 9.49 5.98
CA PRO A 54 19.43 10.28 6.91
C PRO A 54 20.88 9.81 6.94
N ARG A 55 21.82 10.74 7.17
CA ARG A 55 23.28 10.44 7.19
C ARG A 55 23.69 9.53 8.34
N GLU A 56 22.90 9.48 9.40
CA GLU A 56 23.13 8.66 10.57
C GLU A 56 23.12 7.17 10.23
N GLN A 57 24.05 6.44 10.86
CA GLN A 57 24.14 4.99 10.69
C GLN A 57 23.05 4.31 11.50
N GLY A 58 22.03 3.78 10.82
CA GLY A 58 20.92 3.06 11.43
C GLY A 58 20.13 2.29 10.38
N LEU A 59 19.17 1.49 10.85
CA LEU A 59 18.18 0.88 9.98
C LEU A 59 17.09 1.91 9.67
N LEU A 60 16.63 1.91 8.43
CA LEU A 60 15.47 2.70 8.04
C LEU A 60 14.20 1.90 8.27
N ALA A 61 13.11 2.59 8.59
CA ALA A 61 11.79 2.00 8.48
C ALA A 61 11.53 1.58 7.03
N PRO A 62 11.10 0.34 6.79
CA PRO A 62 10.87 -0.15 5.41
C PRO A 62 9.63 0.46 4.76
N ALA A 63 8.76 1.11 5.52
CA ALA A 63 7.53 1.73 5.03
C ALA A 63 7.08 2.86 5.94
N ASP A 64 6.23 3.73 5.43
CA ASP A 64 5.43 4.66 6.22
C ASP A 64 4.32 3.90 6.95
N GLY A 65 3.82 4.45 8.04
CA GLY A 65 2.70 3.88 8.76
C GLY A 65 2.85 3.94 10.28
N THR A 66 1.99 3.20 10.96
CA THR A 66 1.96 3.14 12.43
C THR A 66 2.51 1.82 12.92
N VAL A 67 3.47 1.85 13.84
CA VAL A 67 3.94 0.64 14.53
C VAL A 67 2.83 0.12 15.44
N VAL A 68 2.32 -1.07 15.12
CA VAL A 68 1.21 -1.68 15.84
C VAL A 68 1.65 -2.78 16.80
N ARG A 69 2.85 -3.31 16.60
CA ARG A 69 3.41 -4.35 17.47
C ARG A 69 4.92 -4.43 17.36
N ILE A 70 5.55 -4.68 18.47
CA ILE A 70 6.97 -5.06 18.59
C ILE A 70 7.02 -6.31 19.45
N ASP A 71 7.62 -7.39 18.97
CA ASP A 71 7.76 -8.64 19.70
C ASP A 71 9.10 -9.33 19.39
N GLU A 72 9.55 -10.17 20.29
CA GLU A 72 10.72 -11.00 20.08
C GLU A 72 10.27 -12.37 19.57
N ILE A 73 10.93 -12.85 18.53
CA ILE A 73 10.66 -14.14 17.91
C ILE A 73 11.96 -14.85 17.56
N PHE A 74 11.90 -16.16 17.39
CA PHE A 74 12.92 -16.87 16.64
C PHE A 74 12.55 -16.79 15.15
N GLU A 75 13.40 -16.17 14.34
CA GLU A 75 13.16 -16.05 12.89
C GLU A 75 13.90 -17.21 12.18
N ASP A 76 13.13 -18.11 11.57
CA ASP A 76 13.61 -19.40 11.06
C ASP A 76 13.80 -19.45 9.53
N ARG A 77 13.39 -18.40 8.78
CA ARG A 77 13.45 -18.39 7.31
C ARG A 77 14.79 -17.91 6.76
N PHE A 78 15.34 -16.84 7.35
CA PHE A 78 16.52 -16.16 6.83
C PHE A 78 17.54 -15.78 7.88
N LEU A 79 17.10 -15.29 9.03
CA LEU A 79 18.03 -14.86 10.10
C LEU A 79 18.57 -16.06 10.88
N HIS A 80 17.73 -17.06 11.13
CA HIS A 80 18.01 -18.27 11.93
C HIS A 80 18.49 -17.96 13.35
N GLU A 81 17.98 -16.89 13.94
CA GLU A 81 18.35 -16.42 15.28
C GLU A 81 17.19 -15.66 15.95
N GLN A 82 17.38 -15.34 17.24
CA GLN A 82 16.44 -14.46 17.96
C GLN A 82 16.43 -13.07 17.33
N ALA A 83 15.24 -12.59 17.01
CA ALA A 83 15.01 -11.34 16.30
C ALA A 83 13.92 -10.50 16.99
N VAL A 84 14.04 -9.20 16.85
CA VAL A 84 12.97 -8.25 17.13
C VAL A 84 12.18 -8.07 15.85
N ARG A 85 10.89 -8.37 15.93
CA ARG A 85 9.93 -8.16 14.85
C ARG A 85 9.11 -6.91 15.12
N ILE A 86 9.11 -6.00 14.16
CA ILE A 86 8.34 -4.75 14.21
C ILE A 86 7.29 -4.84 13.13
N ARG A 87 6.01 -4.70 13.51
CA ARG A 87 4.85 -4.68 12.60
C ARG A 87 4.38 -3.25 12.38
N ILE A 88 4.29 -2.86 11.12
CA ILE A 88 3.86 -1.53 10.68
C ILE A 88 2.56 -1.69 9.90
N PHE A 89 1.52 -1.01 10.33
CA PHE A 89 0.25 -0.90 9.61
C PHE A 89 0.29 0.32 8.69
N LEU A 90 -0.09 0.13 7.43
CA LEU A 90 -0.21 1.19 6.44
C LEU A 90 -1.70 1.47 6.20
N SER A 91 -2.13 2.67 6.54
CA SER A 91 -3.46 3.17 6.16
C SER A 91 -3.50 3.53 4.67
N ILE A 92 -4.68 3.66 4.09
CA ILE A 92 -4.84 4.04 2.67
C ILE A 92 -4.24 5.43 2.34
N PHE A 93 -3.96 6.25 3.35
CA PHE A 93 -3.37 7.58 3.19
C PHE A 93 -1.84 7.56 3.29
N ASP A 94 -1.24 6.46 3.75
CA ASP A 94 0.21 6.32 3.85
C ASP A 94 0.84 6.01 2.48
N VAL A 95 2.14 6.22 2.36
CA VAL A 95 2.89 5.83 1.17
C VAL A 95 3.12 4.33 1.21
N HIS A 96 2.67 3.62 0.17
CA HIS A 96 2.73 2.16 0.11
C HIS A 96 3.98 1.60 -0.57
N THR A 97 4.92 2.47 -0.94
CA THR A 97 6.25 2.05 -1.40
C THR A 97 7.06 1.51 -0.22
N THR A 98 7.57 0.30 -0.37
CA THR A 98 8.48 -0.32 0.59
C THR A 98 9.93 -0.12 0.16
N ARG A 99 10.81 0.12 1.13
CA ARG A 99 12.21 0.49 0.88
C ARG A 99 13.17 -0.35 1.71
N ALA A 100 14.40 -0.51 1.22
CA ALA A 100 15.45 -1.28 1.86
C ALA A 100 15.89 -0.61 3.18
N PRO A 101 15.77 -1.29 4.33
CA PRO A 101 16.21 -0.76 5.63
C PRO A 101 17.71 -0.52 5.73
N LEU A 102 18.48 -1.28 4.95
CA LEU A 102 19.95 -1.18 4.90
C LEU A 102 20.44 -1.40 3.46
N ALA A 103 21.64 -0.92 3.17
CA ALA A 103 22.33 -1.27 1.94
C ALA A 103 22.90 -2.70 2.05
N GLY A 104 22.71 -3.50 1.01
CA GLY A 104 23.16 -4.89 0.99
C GLY A 104 22.76 -5.62 -0.29
N ILE A 105 22.86 -6.93 -0.26
CA ILE A 105 22.50 -7.82 -1.36
C ILE A 105 21.22 -8.57 -0.97
N ILE A 106 20.29 -8.72 -1.89
CA ILE A 106 19.13 -9.59 -1.71
C ILE A 106 19.62 -11.05 -1.69
N LYS A 107 19.47 -11.70 -0.56
CA LYS A 107 19.92 -13.10 -0.36
C LYS A 107 18.76 -14.07 -0.21
N TYR A 108 17.57 -13.57 0.07
CA TYR A 108 16.38 -14.37 0.26
C TYR A 108 15.17 -13.68 -0.33
N GLN A 109 14.34 -14.43 -1.03
CA GLN A 109 13.03 -13.99 -1.50
C GLN A 109 12.08 -15.20 -1.50
N ASP A 110 10.90 -15.02 -0.92
CA ASP A 110 9.85 -16.03 -0.89
C ASP A 110 8.47 -15.37 -0.96
N TYR A 111 7.64 -15.86 -1.86
CA TYR A 111 6.29 -15.36 -2.05
C TYR A 111 5.28 -16.40 -1.58
N ALA A 112 4.58 -16.10 -0.50
CA ALA A 112 3.56 -16.95 0.08
C ALA A 112 2.16 -16.48 -0.30
N LYS A 113 1.42 -17.29 -1.05
CA LYS A 113 -0.01 -17.07 -1.29
C LYS A 113 -0.78 -17.16 0.03
N GLY A 114 -1.81 -16.35 0.19
CA GLY A 114 -2.58 -16.30 1.42
C GLY A 114 -3.96 -15.68 1.25
N LYS A 115 -4.53 -15.27 2.38
CA LYS A 115 -5.83 -14.59 2.45
C LYS A 115 -5.65 -13.08 2.27
N PHE A 116 -6.79 -12.37 2.21
CA PHE A 116 -6.85 -10.91 2.13
C PHE A 116 -7.68 -10.37 3.30
N LEU A 117 -7.24 -10.67 4.52
CA LEU A 117 -7.89 -10.21 5.74
C LEU A 117 -7.54 -8.73 5.98
N ASN A 118 -8.43 -8.01 6.68
CA ASN A 118 -8.13 -6.65 7.11
C ASN A 118 -6.86 -6.62 7.97
N ALA A 119 -5.88 -5.81 7.60
CA ALA A 119 -4.57 -5.74 8.25
C ALA A 119 -4.61 -5.31 9.73
N LEU A 120 -5.72 -4.75 10.21
CA LEU A 120 -5.94 -4.46 11.64
C LEU A 120 -6.32 -5.70 12.46
N ARG A 121 -6.69 -6.79 11.81
CA ARG A 121 -6.98 -8.04 12.54
C ARG A 121 -5.68 -8.68 13.03
N LYS A 122 -5.72 -9.25 14.24
CA LYS A 122 -4.56 -9.90 14.84
C LYS A 122 -4.02 -11.08 14.01
N ASP A 123 -4.92 -11.80 13.33
CA ASP A 123 -4.64 -12.98 12.51
C ASP A 123 -4.25 -12.66 11.06
N ALA A 124 -4.40 -11.38 10.62
CA ALA A 124 -4.08 -10.99 9.26
C ALA A 124 -2.61 -11.20 8.91
N PHE A 125 -1.71 -10.86 9.83
CA PHE A 125 -0.28 -11.04 9.63
C PHE A 125 0.15 -12.50 9.46
N ASP A 126 -0.63 -13.44 9.99
CA ASP A 126 -0.28 -14.87 9.94
C ASP A 126 -0.85 -15.56 8.69
N HIS A 127 -1.93 -15.01 8.09
CA HIS A 127 -2.68 -15.67 7.03
C HIS A 127 -2.69 -14.94 5.69
N ASN A 128 -2.34 -13.65 5.67
CA ASN A 128 -2.39 -12.88 4.43
C ASN A 128 -1.24 -13.22 3.48
N GLU A 129 -1.55 -13.06 2.18
CA GLU A 129 -0.56 -13.14 1.13
C GLU A 129 0.61 -12.20 1.40
N SER A 130 1.82 -12.69 1.25
CA SER A 130 3.02 -11.96 1.65
C SER A 130 4.23 -12.25 0.75
N ASN A 131 5.13 -11.27 0.69
CA ASN A 131 6.42 -11.39 0.02
C ASN A 131 7.53 -11.10 1.03
N TRP A 132 8.45 -12.04 1.18
CA TRP A 132 9.58 -11.98 2.09
C TRP A 132 10.84 -11.62 1.33
N ILE A 133 11.61 -10.66 1.85
CA ILE A 133 12.84 -10.17 1.21
C ILE A 133 13.93 -10.08 2.27
N GLY A 134 14.94 -10.92 2.16
CA GLY A 134 16.12 -10.93 3.04
C GLY A 134 17.26 -10.14 2.43
N ILE A 135 17.74 -9.14 3.15
CA ILE A 135 18.85 -8.28 2.75
C ILE A 135 20.03 -8.51 3.68
N GLU A 136 21.19 -8.72 3.10
CA GLU A 136 22.42 -8.99 3.83
C GLU A 136 23.57 -8.10 3.34
N ASN A 137 24.37 -7.62 4.28
CA ASN A 137 25.70 -7.08 4.03
C ASN A 137 26.72 -7.72 4.98
N ARG A 138 27.99 -7.31 4.89
CA ARG A 138 29.08 -7.92 5.68
C ARG A 138 28.83 -7.97 7.19
N ALA A 139 28.03 -7.06 7.74
CA ALA A 139 27.82 -6.91 9.19
C ALA A 139 26.41 -7.23 9.64
N ARG A 140 25.41 -7.16 8.77
CA ARG A 140 24.00 -7.10 9.15
C ARG A 140 23.11 -7.87 8.19
N ARG A 141 22.06 -8.52 8.75
CA ARG A 141 20.97 -9.15 8.03
C ARG A 141 19.64 -8.56 8.50
N VAL A 142 18.72 -8.36 7.60
CA VAL A 142 17.35 -7.89 7.89
C VAL A 142 16.39 -8.62 6.98
N LEU A 143 15.27 -9.06 7.53
CA LEU A 143 14.17 -9.64 6.77
C LEU A 143 13.00 -8.66 6.73
N VAL A 144 12.55 -8.29 5.55
CA VAL A 144 11.37 -7.46 5.33
C VAL A 144 10.26 -8.35 4.78
N ARG A 145 9.07 -8.23 5.33
CA ARG A 145 7.87 -8.90 4.84
C ARG A 145 6.83 -7.87 4.43
N GLN A 146 6.43 -7.91 3.17
CA GLN A 146 5.30 -7.16 2.63
C GLN A 146 4.04 -8.01 2.77
N LEU A 147 2.93 -7.44 3.26
CA LEU A 147 1.67 -8.15 3.45
C LEU A 147 0.53 -7.42 2.76
N THR A 148 -0.35 -8.20 2.14
CA THR A 148 -1.62 -7.70 1.62
C THR A 148 -2.61 -7.39 2.74
N GLY A 149 -3.71 -6.71 2.39
CA GLY A 149 -4.84 -6.43 3.28
C GLY A 149 -6.18 -6.71 2.61
N ALA A 150 -7.28 -6.31 3.23
CA ALA A 150 -8.63 -6.57 2.71
C ALA A 150 -8.89 -5.93 1.34
N ILE A 151 -8.34 -4.76 1.11
CA ILE A 151 -8.46 -4.02 -0.15
C ILE A 151 -7.22 -4.27 -1.02
N ALA A 152 -6.04 -4.34 -0.38
CA ALA A 152 -4.76 -4.61 -1.02
C ALA A 152 -4.67 -6.09 -1.40
N ARG A 153 -4.69 -6.36 -2.70
CA ARG A 153 -4.65 -7.72 -3.23
C ARG A 153 -3.44 -7.98 -4.11
N ARG A 154 -2.46 -7.08 -4.15
CA ARG A 154 -1.25 -7.24 -4.96
C ARG A 154 -0.04 -6.62 -4.29
N ILE A 155 1.05 -7.36 -4.33
CA ILE A 155 2.38 -6.91 -3.97
C ILE A 155 3.18 -6.87 -5.27
N TYR A 156 3.73 -5.70 -5.58
CA TYR A 156 4.69 -5.53 -6.67
C TYR A 156 6.08 -5.47 -6.07
N SER A 157 6.94 -6.35 -6.52
CA SER A 157 8.34 -6.38 -6.08
C SER A 157 9.19 -6.78 -7.30
N ASP A 158 10.06 -5.87 -7.72
CA ASP A 158 10.91 -6.05 -8.89
C ASP A 158 12.36 -6.41 -8.49
N VAL A 159 12.57 -6.77 -7.22
CA VAL A 159 13.90 -7.19 -6.75
C VAL A 159 14.15 -8.65 -7.02
N ALA A 160 15.42 -9.00 -7.26
CA ALA A 160 15.86 -10.36 -7.51
C ALA A 160 16.97 -10.77 -6.54
N ILE A 161 17.08 -12.08 -6.27
CA ILE A 161 18.19 -12.64 -5.50
C ILE A 161 19.51 -12.31 -6.21
N GLY A 162 20.48 -11.81 -5.45
CA GLY A 162 21.78 -11.35 -5.96
C GLY A 162 21.82 -9.85 -6.30
N GLN A 163 20.69 -9.17 -6.35
CA GLN A 163 20.65 -7.73 -6.62
C GLN A 163 21.27 -6.94 -5.46
N VAL A 164 22.09 -5.95 -5.80
CA VAL A 164 22.64 -4.99 -4.84
C VAL A 164 21.63 -3.87 -4.64
N MET A 165 21.33 -3.56 -3.39
CA MET A 165 20.38 -2.53 -3.00
C MET A 165 21.06 -1.44 -2.18
N GLY A 166 20.75 -0.20 -2.49
CA GLY A 166 21.08 0.95 -1.65
C GLY A 166 20.15 1.07 -0.45
N ARG A 167 20.60 1.72 0.62
CA ARG A 167 19.74 2.03 1.78
C ARG A 167 18.66 3.03 1.37
N GLY A 168 17.38 2.71 1.63
CA GLY A 168 16.24 3.51 1.20
C GLY A 168 15.80 3.26 -0.24
N GLU A 169 16.49 2.40 -0.99
CA GLU A 169 16.10 2.03 -2.35
C GLU A 169 14.80 1.22 -2.34
N LYS A 170 14.01 1.34 -3.39
CA LYS A 170 12.68 0.74 -3.50
C LYS A 170 12.76 -0.78 -3.61
N LEU A 171 12.08 -1.49 -2.71
CA LEU A 171 11.89 -2.93 -2.75
C LEU A 171 10.62 -3.33 -3.50
N GLY A 172 9.65 -2.45 -3.54
CA GLY A 172 8.36 -2.72 -4.15
C GLY A 172 7.25 -1.82 -3.62
N MET A 173 6.01 -2.21 -3.93
CA MET A 173 4.81 -1.49 -3.51
C MET A 173 3.70 -2.46 -3.18
N ILE A 174 2.90 -2.14 -2.17
CA ILE A 174 1.71 -2.90 -1.78
C ILE A 174 0.48 -2.05 -2.12
N CYS A 175 -0.46 -2.58 -2.93
CA CYS A 175 -1.60 -1.80 -3.38
C CYS A 175 -2.77 -1.88 -2.40
N TYR A 176 -3.24 -0.73 -1.85
CA TYR A 176 -4.45 -0.51 -1.05
C TYR A 176 -4.52 -1.17 0.34
N GLY A 177 -3.90 -0.54 1.36
CA GLY A 177 -4.05 -0.88 2.79
C GLY A 177 -3.42 -2.22 3.17
N SER A 178 -2.36 -2.17 3.94
CA SER A 178 -1.44 -3.28 4.06
C SER A 178 -0.67 -3.27 5.37
N GLY A 179 0.24 -4.20 5.51
CA GLY A 179 1.21 -4.22 6.58
C GLY A 179 2.61 -4.54 6.09
N VAL A 180 3.58 -4.08 6.84
CA VAL A 180 4.98 -4.45 6.64
C VAL A 180 5.52 -4.96 7.98
N GLU A 181 6.24 -6.06 7.95
CA GLU A 181 7.04 -6.51 9.08
C GLU A 181 8.51 -6.33 8.74
N VAL A 182 9.29 -5.95 9.73
CA VAL A 182 10.75 -6.01 9.66
C VAL A 182 11.28 -6.83 10.83
N CYS A 183 12.08 -7.83 10.54
CA CYS A 183 12.77 -8.65 11.53
C CYS A 183 14.25 -8.29 11.52
N VAL A 184 14.77 -7.96 12.70
CA VAL A 184 16.15 -7.54 12.90
C VAL A 184 16.76 -8.44 13.99
N PRO A 185 17.95 -8.99 13.80
CA PRO A 185 18.63 -9.75 14.85
C PRO A 185 18.65 -9.00 16.19
N ARG A 186 18.25 -9.66 17.28
CA ARG A 186 18.17 -9.02 18.60
C ARG A 186 19.48 -8.34 19.02
N ARG A 187 20.61 -8.93 18.67
CA ARG A 187 21.96 -8.36 18.91
C ARG A 187 22.20 -6.99 18.30
N MET A 188 21.41 -6.62 17.26
CA MET A 188 21.48 -5.32 16.58
C MET A 188 20.50 -4.30 17.15
N PHE A 189 19.56 -4.75 17.96
CA PHE A 189 18.55 -3.92 18.60
C PHE A 189 19.05 -3.58 20.01
N ARG A 190 19.77 -2.49 20.15
CA ARG A 190 20.09 -1.95 21.46
C ARG A 190 18.96 -1.01 21.87
N ALA A 191 18.24 -1.37 22.94
CA ALA A 191 17.45 -0.39 23.68
C ALA A 191 18.45 0.56 24.34
N ASN A 192 18.40 1.83 23.98
CA ASN A 192 19.05 2.89 24.75
C ASN A 192 18.19 3.21 25.96
#